data_ec46c09c1feb6abea3a48f75f46ff1b5
#
_entry.id   ec46c09c1feb6abea3a48f75f46ff1b5
#
_cell.length_a   1.000
_cell.length_b   1.000
_cell.length_c   1.000
_cell.angle_alpha   90.00
_cell.angle_beta   90.00
_cell.angle_gamma   90.00
#
_symmetry.space_group_name_H-M   'P 1'
#
loop_
_entity.id
_entity.type
_entity.pdbx_description
1 polymer ?
#
loop_
_entity_poly.entity_id
_entity_poly.type
_entity_poly.pdbx_seq_one_letter_code
_entity_poly.pdbx_strand_id
1 'polypeptide(L)'
;YSGRNFEYYSEDAFLGGTIGANDVSGALSKGLRSYFKHFAANDQESQRHGISTFANEQALREIYFKQFQKVVQEGKTVSLMESFNRIGCTWAGGDYALCTELLRNEWGFEGNVETDLNFADPEGWMNFRSGLAGGTDQWLLVGQGSLKDYVEDDLNLAYEIRNACHRILYAASRTSAM
;
A
#
# COMPACT_ATOMS: atom_id res chain seq x y z
N TYR A 1 14.99 -12.53 -8.03
CA TYR A 1 15.29 -13.56 -7.01
C TYR A 1 14.28 -13.60 -5.85
N SER A 2 13.22 -12.75 -5.88
CA SER A 2 12.22 -12.67 -4.80
C SER A 2 11.30 -13.91 -4.68
N GLY A 3 11.29 -14.79 -5.66
CA GLY A 3 10.39 -15.94 -5.74
C GLY A 3 9.05 -15.66 -6.44
N ARG A 4 8.76 -14.39 -6.78
CA ARG A 4 7.53 -13.95 -7.44
C ARG A 4 7.80 -13.10 -8.69
N ASN A 5 8.87 -13.41 -9.43
CA ASN A 5 9.31 -12.65 -10.60
C ASN A 5 8.22 -12.50 -11.67
N PHE A 6 7.31 -13.46 -11.77
CA PHE A 6 6.19 -13.45 -12.72
C PHE A 6 5.14 -12.37 -12.41
N GLU A 7 5.23 -11.71 -11.24
CA GLU A 7 4.33 -10.63 -10.83
C GLU A 7 4.97 -9.25 -10.96
N TYR A 8 6.25 -9.17 -11.33
CA TYR A 8 7.00 -7.91 -11.37
C TYR A 8 7.47 -7.58 -12.79
N TYR A 9 7.47 -6.30 -13.12
CA TYR A 9 7.84 -5.81 -14.45
C TYR A 9 9.34 -5.93 -14.74
N SER A 10 10.18 -5.65 -13.74
CA SER A 10 11.64 -5.68 -13.88
C SER A 10 12.34 -5.65 -12.53
N GLU A 11 13.58 -6.17 -12.47
CA GLU A 11 14.51 -5.92 -11.35
C GLU A 11 15.12 -4.50 -11.41
N ASP A 12 15.18 -3.90 -12.61
CA ASP A 12 15.56 -2.50 -12.77
C ASP A 12 14.41 -1.59 -12.34
N ALA A 13 14.63 -0.82 -11.29
CA ALA A 13 13.59 0.01 -10.67
C ALA A 13 13.09 1.13 -11.59
N PHE A 14 13.96 1.66 -12.46
CA PHE A 14 13.56 2.68 -13.43
C PHE A 14 12.71 2.08 -14.56
N LEU A 15 13.14 0.95 -15.12
CA LEU A 15 12.41 0.26 -16.18
C LEU A 15 11.07 -0.26 -15.65
N GLY A 16 11.08 -0.94 -14.50
CA GLY A 16 9.86 -1.45 -13.85
C GLY A 16 8.86 -0.34 -13.54
N GLY A 17 9.34 0.78 -13.01
CA GLY A 17 8.52 1.95 -12.74
C GLY A 17 7.97 2.61 -14.01
N THR A 18 8.76 2.66 -15.10
CA THR A 18 8.32 3.22 -16.39
C THR A 18 7.22 2.36 -17.03
N ILE A 19 7.40 1.04 -17.05
CA ILE A 19 6.40 0.11 -17.59
C ILE A 19 5.13 0.19 -16.73
N GLY A 20 5.27 0.08 -15.39
CA GLY A 20 4.15 0.14 -14.47
C GLY A 20 3.36 1.45 -14.54
N ALA A 21 4.05 2.59 -14.68
CA ALA A 21 3.38 3.89 -14.82
C ALA A 21 2.52 3.96 -16.09
N ASN A 22 3.02 3.44 -17.20
CA ASN A 22 2.26 3.41 -18.46
C ASN A 22 1.09 2.42 -18.41
N ASP A 23 1.29 1.24 -17.81
CA ASP A 23 0.24 0.23 -17.68
C ASP A 23 -0.91 0.75 -16.80
N VAL A 24 -0.59 1.28 -15.63
CA VAL A 24 -1.58 1.86 -14.71
C VAL A 24 -2.31 3.05 -15.36
N SER A 25 -1.60 3.94 -16.03
CA SER A 25 -2.19 5.07 -16.73
C SER A 25 -3.13 4.61 -17.85
N GLY A 26 -2.71 3.60 -18.62
CA GLY A 26 -3.53 2.96 -19.66
C GLY A 26 -4.82 2.37 -19.09
N ALA A 27 -4.72 1.60 -18.01
CA ALA A 27 -5.89 1.01 -17.33
C ALA A 27 -6.84 2.10 -16.81
N LEU A 28 -6.30 3.12 -16.14
CA LEU A 28 -7.09 4.23 -15.58
C LEU A 28 -7.79 5.02 -16.69
N SER A 29 -7.18 5.19 -17.87
CA SER A 29 -7.80 5.84 -19.03
C SER A 29 -9.05 5.12 -19.55
N LYS A 30 -9.23 3.85 -19.17
CA LYS A 30 -10.40 3.02 -19.47
C LYS A 30 -11.33 2.86 -18.27
N GLY A 31 -11.12 3.63 -17.22
CA GLY A 31 -11.92 3.58 -16.00
C GLY A 31 -11.62 2.36 -15.11
N LEU A 32 -10.49 1.70 -15.30
CA LEU A 32 -10.06 0.58 -14.47
C LEU A 32 -9.08 1.05 -13.41
N ARG A 33 -9.28 0.60 -12.18
CA ARG A 33 -8.38 0.81 -11.05
C ARG A 33 -7.43 -0.38 -10.92
N SER A 34 -6.13 -0.11 -10.93
CA SER A 34 -5.09 -1.11 -10.71
C SER A 34 -4.50 -0.96 -9.31
N TYR A 35 -4.26 -2.08 -8.64
CA TYR A 35 -3.48 -2.12 -7.40
C TYR A 35 -2.03 -2.46 -7.73
N PHE A 36 -1.18 -1.45 -7.76
CA PHE A 36 0.25 -1.64 -7.97
C PHE A 36 0.90 -2.15 -6.68
N LYS A 37 1.74 -3.19 -6.76
CA LYS A 37 2.13 -3.97 -5.59
C LYS A 37 3.56 -4.53 -5.66
N HIS A 38 4.13 -4.95 -4.54
CA HIS A 38 3.71 -4.80 -3.15
C HIS A 38 4.53 -3.69 -2.51
N PHE A 39 3.90 -2.72 -1.89
CA PHE A 39 4.55 -1.55 -1.31
C PHE A 39 4.89 -1.82 0.17
N ALA A 40 6.15 -2.05 0.54
CA ALA A 40 7.33 -2.13 -0.30
C ALA A 40 8.38 -3.07 0.30
N ALA A 41 9.39 -3.38 -0.52
CA ALA A 41 10.57 -4.13 -0.10
C ALA A 41 10.32 -5.57 0.37
N ASN A 42 9.34 -6.26 -0.21
CA ASN A 42 9.08 -7.68 0.00
C ASN A 42 9.86 -8.53 -1.02
N ASP A 43 11.17 -8.61 -0.86
CA ASP A 43 12.04 -9.33 -1.78
C ASP A 43 12.39 -10.75 -1.32
N GLN A 44 11.72 -11.25 -0.29
CA GLN A 44 11.85 -12.61 0.19
C GLN A 44 10.49 -13.19 0.55
N GLU A 45 10.15 -14.32 -0.05
CA GLU A 45 8.88 -15.01 0.20
C GLU A 45 8.94 -15.96 1.41
N SER A 46 10.12 -16.51 1.72
CA SER A 46 10.30 -17.35 2.91
C SER A 46 10.07 -16.53 4.17
N GLN A 47 9.11 -16.96 5.00
CA GLN A 47 8.75 -16.30 6.27
C GLN A 47 8.30 -14.83 6.09
N ARG A 48 7.73 -14.47 4.94
CA ARG A 48 7.37 -13.09 4.60
C ARG A 48 6.47 -12.39 5.61
N HIS A 49 5.65 -13.12 6.36
CA HIS A 49 4.81 -12.57 7.42
C HIS A 49 5.60 -12.15 8.67
N GLY A 50 6.79 -12.70 8.86
CA GLY A 50 7.64 -12.42 10.01
C GLY A 50 8.94 -11.67 9.71
N ILE A 51 9.23 -11.45 8.42
CA ILE A 51 10.51 -10.89 8.02
C ILE A 51 10.58 -9.38 8.22
N SER A 52 11.76 -8.91 8.58
CA SER A 52 12.10 -7.49 8.66
C SER A 52 13.16 -7.15 7.63
N THR A 53 12.87 -6.17 6.79
CA THR A 53 13.79 -5.65 5.78
C THR A 53 14.57 -4.47 6.36
N PHE A 54 15.89 -4.55 6.33
CA PHE A 54 16.78 -3.49 6.75
C PHE A 54 17.61 -3.01 5.57
N ALA A 55 17.47 -1.74 5.22
CA ALA A 55 18.27 -1.08 4.22
C ALA A 55 18.45 0.40 4.60
N ASN A 56 19.49 1.05 4.10
CA ASN A 56 19.61 2.49 4.27
C ASN A 56 18.62 3.22 3.37
N GLU A 57 18.35 4.48 3.69
CA GLU A 57 17.36 5.31 2.99
C GLU A 57 17.69 5.44 1.49
N GLN A 58 18.96 5.58 1.13
CA GLN A 58 19.36 5.67 -0.28
C GLN A 58 18.97 4.43 -1.05
N ALA A 59 19.28 3.23 -0.54
CA ALA A 59 18.91 1.98 -1.18
C ALA A 59 17.39 1.82 -1.28
N LEU A 60 16.66 2.17 -0.22
CA LEU A 60 15.20 2.14 -0.24
C LEU A 60 14.63 3.06 -1.34
N ARG A 61 15.10 4.30 -1.42
CA ARG A 61 14.59 5.29 -2.39
C ARG A 61 14.99 5.01 -3.83
N GLU A 62 16.24 4.59 -4.06
CA GLU A 62 16.76 4.42 -5.41
C GLU A 62 16.39 3.08 -6.04
N ILE A 63 16.18 2.02 -5.22
CA ILE A 63 15.92 0.66 -5.69
C ILE A 63 14.48 0.24 -5.39
N TYR A 64 14.09 0.18 -4.11
CA TYR A 64 12.83 -0.44 -3.70
C TYR A 64 11.61 0.46 -3.87
N PHE A 65 11.77 1.77 -3.70
CA PHE A 65 10.67 2.73 -3.78
C PHE A 65 10.53 3.41 -5.14
N LYS A 66 11.60 3.43 -5.94
CA LYS A 66 11.66 4.17 -7.20
C LYS A 66 10.54 3.81 -8.18
N GLN A 67 10.23 2.55 -8.32
CA GLN A 67 9.15 2.09 -9.19
C GLN A 67 7.77 2.58 -8.71
N PHE A 68 7.52 2.57 -7.40
CA PHE A 68 6.27 3.10 -6.84
C PHE A 68 6.18 4.61 -6.99
N GLN A 69 7.28 5.33 -6.77
CA GLN A 69 7.34 6.77 -7.00
C GLN A 69 6.91 7.11 -8.44
N LYS A 70 7.45 6.42 -9.43
CA LYS A 70 7.09 6.65 -10.84
C LYS A 70 5.62 6.33 -11.12
N VAL A 71 5.11 5.24 -10.60
CA VAL A 71 3.70 4.86 -10.78
C VAL A 71 2.75 5.87 -10.13
N VAL A 72 3.13 6.43 -8.99
CA VAL A 72 2.36 7.51 -8.34
C VAL A 72 2.46 8.81 -9.12
N GLN A 73 3.68 9.27 -9.39
CA GLN A 73 3.91 10.61 -9.93
C GLN A 73 3.68 10.72 -11.43
N GLU A 74 4.02 9.70 -12.21
CA GLU A 74 3.88 9.67 -13.66
C GLU A 74 2.61 8.91 -14.09
N GLY A 75 2.36 7.72 -13.51
CA GLY A 75 1.22 6.87 -13.83
C GLY A 75 -0.11 7.33 -13.23
N LYS A 76 -0.05 8.20 -12.21
CA LYS A 76 -1.22 8.73 -11.51
C LYS A 76 -2.13 7.64 -10.92
N THR A 77 -1.53 6.55 -10.43
CA THR A 77 -2.29 5.48 -9.79
C THR A 77 -3.19 6.02 -8.67
N VAL A 78 -4.33 5.40 -8.51
CA VAL A 78 -5.28 5.71 -7.43
C VAL A 78 -5.39 4.59 -6.42
N SER A 79 -4.61 3.53 -6.57
CA SER A 79 -4.58 2.43 -5.61
C SER A 79 -3.22 1.76 -5.55
N LEU A 80 -2.83 1.35 -4.35
CA LEU A 80 -1.64 0.55 -4.07
C LEU A 80 -2.01 -0.61 -3.15
N MET A 81 -1.24 -1.69 -3.24
CA MET A 81 -1.30 -2.80 -2.29
C MET A 81 0.00 -2.85 -1.51
N GLU A 82 -0.14 -2.95 -0.19
CA GLU A 82 1.00 -3.07 0.72
C GLU A 82 1.61 -4.45 0.71
N SER A 83 2.79 -4.52 1.27
CA SER A 83 3.54 -5.75 1.44
C SER A 83 3.37 -6.36 2.83
N PHE A 84 3.60 -7.66 2.95
CA PHE A 84 3.52 -8.39 4.21
C PHE A 84 4.62 -8.06 5.21
N ASN A 85 5.82 -7.77 4.71
CA ASN A 85 7.03 -7.62 5.50
C ASN A 85 7.01 -6.37 6.38
N ARG A 86 7.98 -6.33 7.27
CA ARG A 86 8.33 -5.13 8.01
C ARG A 86 9.47 -4.39 7.33
N ILE A 87 9.47 -3.08 7.44
CA ILE A 87 10.63 -2.24 7.17
C ILE A 87 11.16 -1.83 8.55
N GLY A 88 12.38 -2.22 8.87
CA GLY A 88 12.83 -2.19 10.25
C GLY A 88 11.95 -3.09 11.12
N CYS A 89 11.35 -2.53 12.16
CA CYS A 89 10.50 -3.27 13.09
C CYS A 89 9.00 -3.07 12.86
N THR A 90 8.62 -2.21 11.91
CA THR A 90 7.21 -1.84 11.66
C THR A 90 6.70 -2.53 10.42
N TRP A 91 5.52 -3.13 10.49
CA TRP A 91 4.84 -3.62 9.30
C TRP A 91 4.64 -2.48 8.30
N ALA A 92 4.89 -2.74 7.00
CA ALA A 92 4.89 -1.72 5.96
C ALA A 92 3.59 -0.88 5.95
N GLY A 93 2.43 -1.53 6.08
CA GLY A 93 1.14 -0.83 6.13
C GLY A 93 0.84 -0.06 7.42
N GLY A 94 1.55 -0.37 8.49
CA GLY A 94 1.49 0.37 9.76
C GLY A 94 2.56 1.46 9.88
N ASP A 95 3.40 1.63 8.87
CA ASP A 95 4.50 2.60 8.90
C ASP A 95 4.04 3.97 8.39
N TYR A 96 3.83 4.89 9.32
CA TYR A 96 3.44 6.27 9.01
C TYR A 96 4.46 6.99 8.13
N ALA A 97 5.76 6.77 8.36
CA ALA A 97 6.80 7.39 7.53
C ALA A 97 6.73 6.90 6.07
N LEU A 98 6.36 5.62 5.86
CA LEU A 98 6.20 5.06 4.53
C LEU A 98 4.86 5.47 3.88
N CYS A 99 3.74 5.17 4.55
CA CYS A 99 2.42 5.28 3.93
C CYS A 99 1.84 6.70 3.96
N THR A 100 2.26 7.53 4.91
CA THR A 100 1.79 8.91 4.99
C THR A 100 2.85 9.90 4.57
N GLU A 101 4.03 9.94 5.21
CA GLU A 101 5.03 10.97 4.89
C GLU A 101 5.60 10.79 3.48
N LEU A 102 6.10 9.61 3.14
CA LEU A 102 6.68 9.38 1.83
C LEU A 102 5.61 9.32 0.73
N LEU A 103 4.64 8.41 0.89
CA LEU A 103 3.69 8.12 -0.18
C LEU A 103 2.74 9.30 -0.43
N ARG A 104 2.12 9.85 0.63
CA ARG A 104 1.09 10.88 0.49
C ARG A 104 1.67 12.29 0.48
N ASN A 105 2.50 12.64 1.48
CA ASN A 105 2.99 14.00 1.62
C ASN A 105 4.10 14.33 0.62
N GLU A 106 5.06 13.42 0.41
CA GLU A 106 6.17 13.67 -0.51
C GLU A 106 5.80 13.40 -1.97
N TRP A 107 5.13 12.25 -2.26
CA TRP A 107 4.81 11.90 -3.65
C TRP A 107 3.44 12.36 -4.12
N GLY A 108 2.58 12.83 -3.24
CA GLY A 108 1.26 13.37 -3.57
C GLY A 108 0.22 12.30 -3.90
N PHE A 109 0.30 11.13 -3.29
CA PHE A 109 -0.69 10.06 -3.50
C PHE A 109 -1.99 10.35 -2.75
N GLU A 110 -3.09 10.47 -3.47
CA GLU A 110 -4.43 10.77 -2.93
C GLU A 110 -5.34 9.54 -2.83
N GLY A 111 -4.95 8.44 -3.46
CA GLY A 111 -5.76 7.23 -3.57
C GLY A 111 -5.78 6.35 -2.33
N ASN A 112 -6.38 5.18 -2.45
CA ASN A 112 -6.45 4.22 -1.36
C ASN A 112 -5.28 3.24 -1.35
N VAL A 113 -4.90 2.86 -0.16
CA VAL A 113 -3.93 1.80 0.13
C VAL A 113 -4.67 0.60 0.70
N GLU A 114 -4.48 -0.57 0.08
CA GLU A 114 -5.07 -1.83 0.52
C GLU A 114 -3.98 -2.74 1.06
N THR A 115 -4.30 -3.55 2.07
CA THR A 115 -3.38 -4.59 2.52
C THR A 115 -3.24 -5.69 1.47
N ASP A 116 -2.14 -6.44 1.50
CA ASP A 116 -2.14 -7.79 0.95
C ASP A 116 -3.11 -8.66 1.77
N LEU A 117 -3.28 -9.92 1.39
CA LEU A 117 -4.27 -10.83 1.96
C LEU A 117 -4.18 -10.90 3.50
N ASN A 118 -5.18 -10.37 4.17
CA ASN A 118 -5.28 -10.47 5.62
C ASN A 118 -5.97 -11.76 6.02
N PHE A 119 -5.26 -12.64 6.72
CA PHE A 119 -5.73 -13.95 7.15
C PHE A 119 -6.62 -13.91 8.41
N ALA A 120 -7.45 -12.89 8.54
CA ALA A 120 -8.49 -12.82 9.58
C ALA A 120 -7.99 -12.70 11.03
N ASP A 121 -6.84 -12.05 11.23
CA ASP A 121 -6.36 -11.69 12.56
C ASP A 121 -6.28 -10.17 12.71
N PRO A 122 -7.35 -9.50 13.14
CA PRO A 122 -7.38 -8.04 13.29
C PRO A 122 -6.43 -7.52 14.37
N GLU A 123 -6.01 -8.38 15.29
CA GLU A 123 -5.03 -8.10 16.34
C GLU A 123 -3.61 -8.56 15.95
N GLY A 124 -3.46 -9.19 14.78
CA GLY A 124 -2.20 -9.71 14.25
C GLY A 124 -1.22 -8.63 13.79
N TRP A 125 -0.22 -9.07 13.01
CA TRP A 125 0.81 -8.13 12.55
C TRP A 125 0.31 -7.07 11.56
N MET A 126 -0.77 -7.36 10.82
CA MET A 126 -1.50 -6.40 9.98
C MET A 126 -2.58 -5.69 10.81
N ASN A 127 -2.18 -5.21 11.96
CA ASN A 127 -3.05 -4.65 12.97
C ASN A 127 -3.84 -3.45 12.45
N PHE A 128 -5.12 -3.46 12.73
CA PHE A 128 -6.07 -2.49 12.24
C PHE A 128 -5.76 -1.06 12.69
N ARG A 129 -5.46 -0.88 13.99
CA ARG A 129 -5.18 0.45 14.55
C ARG A 129 -3.89 1.02 13.98
N SER A 130 -2.83 0.21 13.93
CA SER A 130 -1.55 0.65 13.36
C SER A 130 -1.65 0.93 11.88
N GLY A 131 -2.39 0.12 11.13
CA GLY A 131 -2.61 0.34 9.71
C GLY A 131 -3.32 1.66 9.42
N LEU A 132 -4.46 1.92 10.07
CA LEU A 132 -5.18 3.19 9.92
C LEU A 132 -4.30 4.38 10.29
N ALA A 133 -3.60 4.32 11.42
CA ALA A 133 -2.67 5.36 11.85
C ALA A 133 -1.49 5.54 10.88
N GLY A 134 -1.03 4.45 10.24
CA GLY A 134 0.01 4.47 9.22
C GLY A 134 -0.44 5.08 7.89
N GLY A 135 -1.71 4.90 7.53
CA GLY A 135 -2.25 5.39 6.27
C GLY A 135 -2.86 4.31 5.37
N THR A 136 -3.01 3.08 5.88
CA THR A 136 -3.78 2.00 5.26
C THR A 136 -5.27 2.30 5.31
N ASP A 137 -5.97 2.02 4.24
CA ASP A 137 -7.38 2.37 4.09
C ASP A 137 -8.32 1.16 4.03
N GLN A 138 -7.83 0.03 3.53
CA GLN A 138 -8.66 -1.12 3.23
C GLN A 138 -7.92 -2.43 3.55
N TRP A 139 -8.64 -3.40 4.11
CA TRP A 139 -8.11 -4.74 4.40
C TRP A 139 -8.68 -5.74 3.40
N LEU A 140 -7.79 -6.40 2.64
CA LEU A 140 -8.18 -7.43 1.69
C LEU A 140 -8.51 -8.72 2.43
N LEU A 141 -9.70 -9.25 2.22
CA LEU A 141 -10.24 -10.41 2.89
C LEU A 141 -10.32 -10.30 4.40
N VAL A 142 -11.11 -9.54 4.83
CA VAL A 142 -11.99 -9.77 5.84
C VAL A 142 -11.74 -10.69 6.99
N GLY A 143 -11.12 -10.12 7.96
CA GLY A 143 -11.39 -10.52 9.33
C GLY A 143 -12.88 -10.33 9.63
N GLN A 144 -13.46 -11.25 10.31
CA GLN A 144 -14.79 -11.15 10.82
C GLN A 144 -14.77 -10.23 12.04
N GLY A 145 -15.31 -9.07 11.95
CA GLY A 145 -15.45 -8.13 13.04
C GLY A 145 -16.10 -6.85 12.59
N SER A 146 -16.90 -6.24 13.44
CA SER A 146 -17.43 -4.93 13.19
C SER A 146 -16.42 -3.88 13.63
N LEU A 147 -16.01 -2.99 12.73
CA LEU A 147 -15.26 -1.79 13.11
C LEU A 147 -15.91 -0.98 14.22
N LYS A 148 -17.22 -1.11 14.34
CA LYS A 148 -18.01 -0.48 15.38
C LYS A 148 -17.48 -0.77 16.78
N ASP A 149 -17.09 -2.01 17.03
CA ASP A 149 -16.61 -2.45 18.36
C ASP A 149 -15.26 -1.81 18.73
N TYR A 150 -14.52 -1.28 17.74
CA TYR A 150 -13.22 -0.61 17.93
C TYR A 150 -13.33 0.92 17.99
N VAL A 151 -14.45 1.50 17.57
CA VAL A 151 -14.61 2.96 17.34
C VAL A 151 -15.35 3.65 18.48
N GLU A 152 -16.18 2.94 19.24
CA GLU A 152 -17.11 3.56 20.19
C GLU A 152 -16.42 4.44 21.26
N ASP A 153 -15.15 4.16 21.57
CA ASP A 153 -14.40 4.88 22.62
C ASP A 153 -13.14 5.61 22.09
N ASP A 154 -12.91 5.64 20.77
CA ASP A 154 -11.68 6.21 20.20
C ASP A 154 -11.97 7.19 19.04
N LEU A 155 -12.03 8.47 19.36
CA LEU A 155 -12.28 9.53 18.38
C LEU A 155 -11.17 9.66 17.33
N ASN A 156 -9.93 9.32 17.65
CA ASN A 156 -8.83 9.35 16.69
C ASN A 156 -9.04 8.26 15.64
N LEU A 157 -9.43 7.06 16.08
CA LEU A 157 -9.72 5.96 15.17
C LEU A 157 -10.91 6.29 14.25
N ALA A 158 -11.96 6.94 14.78
CA ALA A 158 -13.09 7.40 13.98
C ALA A 158 -12.66 8.41 12.90
N TYR A 159 -11.73 9.29 13.22
CA TYR A 159 -11.14 10.25 12.27
C TYR A 159 -10.34 9.54 11.17
N GLU A 160 -9.50 8.58 11.52
CA GLU A 160 -8.72 7.82 10.53
C GLU A 160 -9.61 6.96 9.62
N ILE A 161 -10.66 6.34 10.16
CA ILE A 161 -11.65 5.62 9.35
C ILE A 161 -12.34 6.56 8.35
N ARG A 162 -12.72 7.76 8.78
CA ARG A 162 -13.30 8.75 7.87
C ARG A 162 -12.34 9.10 6.74
N ASN A 163 -11.07 9.30 7.04
CA ASN A 163 -10.04 9.57 6.05
C ASN A 163 -9.87 8.40 5.08
N ALA A 164 -9.83 7.17 5.59
CA ALA A 164 -9.76 5.96 4.78
C ALA A 164 -10.97 5.85 3.84
N CYS A 165 -12.18 6.03 4.34
CA CYS A 165 -13.39 6.05 3.53
C CYS A 165 -13.34 7.12 2.43
N HIS A 166 -12.85 8.32 2.75
CA HIS A 166 -12.68 9.39 1.76
C HIS A 166 -11.73 8.97 0.62
N ARG A 167 -10.59 8.36 0.95
CA ARG A 167 -9.61 7.90 -0.04
C ARG A 167 -10.15 6.76 -0.90
N ILE A 168 -10.90 5.82 -0.32
CA ILE A 168 -11.58 4.75 -1.05
C ILE A 168 -12.61 5.35 -2.03
N LEU A 169 -13.43 6.29 -1.60
CA LEU A 169 -14.41 6.97 -2.44
C LEU A 169 -13.74 7.79 -3.54
N TYR A 170 -12.65 8.49 -3.22
CA TYR A 170 -11.85 9.19 -4.23
C TYR A 170 -11.35 8.23 -5.30
N ALA A 171 -10.73 7.11 -4.90
CA ALA A 171 -10.24 6.11 -5.84
C ALA A 171 -11.38 5.53 -6.70
N ALA A 172 -12.54 5.25 -6.10
CA ALA A 172 -13.72 4.79 -6.83
C ALA A 172 -14.23 5.83 -7.84
N SER A 173 -14.27 7.11 -7.47
CA SER A 173 -14.71 8.20 -8.35
C SER A 173 -13.84 8.40 -9.59
N ARG A 174 -12.63 7.84 -9.59
CA ARG A 174 -11.71 7.88 -10.74
C ARG A 174 -11.90 6.71 -11.70
N THR A 175 -12.87 5.87 -11.47
CA THR A 175 -13.18 4.68 -12.27
C THR A 175 -14.55 4.75 -12.92
N SER A 176 -14.81 3.83 -13.85
CA SER A 176 -16.12 3.69 -14.49
C SER A 176 -17.19 3.04 -13.58
N ALA A 177 -16.87 2.77 -12.31
CA ALA A 177 -17.82 2.21 -11.35
C ALA A 177 -18.76 3.24 -10.73
N MET A 178 -18.54 4.53 -11.01
CA MET A 178 -19.37 5.65 -10.54
C MET A 178 -19.83 6.54 -11.70
#